data_b10fffeaa1172e7bb6e903362b5f524c
#
_entry.id   b10fffeaa1172e7bb6e903362b5f524c
#
_cell.length_a   1.000
_cell.length_b   1.000
_cell.length_c   1.000
_cell.angle_alpha   90.00
_cell.angle_beta   90.00
_cell.angle_gamma   90.00
#
_symmetry.space_group_name_H-M   'P 1'
#
loop_
_entity.id
_entity.type
_entity.pdbx_description
1 polymer ?
#
loop_
_entity_poly.entity_id
_entity_poly.type
_entity_poly.pdbx_seq_one_letter_code
_entity_poly.pdbx_strand_id
1 'polypeptide(L)'
;MRGDPGAVSEANGGKNGRSDRPHRQGQHGLESASQAKPTLQLTAKDFKSDQEVRWCPGCGDYAILAAMQQFMPELGVPRERIVFVSGIGCAARFPYYMQTYGMHSIHGRAPAIATGLSSSRPDLSVWVVTGDGDALSIGGNHLIHALRRNVNLKILLFNNRIYGLTKGQYSPTSELGKVTKSTPMGSLDYPFNPLSI
;
A
#
# COMPACT_ATOMS: atom_id res chain seq x y z
N MET A 1 -8.72 54.50 -4.66
CA MET A 1 -8.61 55.04 -3.30
C MET A 1 -7.49 54.34 -2.61
N ARG A 2 -6.46 55.10 -2.30
CA ARG A 2 -5.21 54.61 -1.67
C ARG A 2 -5.43 54.69 -0.16
N GLY A 3 -4.99 53.71 0.61
CA GLY A 3 -4.90 53.73 2.06
C GLY A 3 -3.55 53.15 2.48
N ASP A 4 -2.76 53.98 3.09
CA ASP A 4 -1.36 53.88 3.48
C ASP A 4 -1.23 53.13 4.82
N PRO A 5 -0.04 52.51 5.14
CA PRO A 5 0.14 51.64 6.30
C PRO A 5 0.61 52.47 7.53
N GLY A 6 0.03 52.13 8.68
CA GLY A 6 0.37 52.69 9.98
C GLY A 6 1.52 51.96 10.68
N ALA A 7 2.41 52.77 11.21
CA ALA A 7 3.65 52.49 11.87
C ALA A 7 3.56 51.61 13.13
N VAL A 8 4.62 50.84 13.34
CA VAL A 8 4.91 50.05 14.54
C VAL A 8 5.79 50.85 15.48
N SER A 9 5.40 50.96 16.74
CA SER A 9 6.24 51.55 17.78
C SER A 9 7.08 50.52 18.49
N GLU A 10 8.40 50.79 18.56
CA GLU A 10 9.35 50.13 19.44
C GLU A 10 9.16 50.59 20.90
N ALA A 11 9.44 49.73 21.83
CA ALA A 11 10.23 49.83 23.05
C ALA A 11 9.74 48.91 24.17
N ASN A 12 10.54 48.03 24.69
CA ASN A 12 11.25 48.33 25.93
C ASN A 12 12.20 47.18 26.34
N GLY A 13 13.39 47.55 26.69
CA GLY A 13 14.42 46.65 27.21
C GLY A 13 14.20 46.35 28.70
N GLY A 14 14.54 45.14 29.09
CA GLY A 14 14.61 44.69 30.49
C GLY A 14 15.86 43.86 30.69
N LYS A 15 16.87 44.43 31.28
CA LYS A 15 18.09 43.76 31.80
C LYS A 15 17.71 43.01 33.11
N ASN A 16 18.31 41.86 33.28
CA ASN A 16 18.88 41.32 34.54
C ASN A 16 18.72 39.81 34.56
N GLY A 17 19.79 39.14 34.83
CA GLY A 17 20.43 38.74 35.99
C GLY A 17 21.13 37.43 35.72
N ARG A 18 22.41 37.40 35.59
CA ARG A 18 23.24 36.18 35.72
C ARG A 18 23.11 35.67 37.14
N SER A 19 22.73 34.39 37.28
CA SER A 19 23.02 33.63 38.46
C SER A 19 23.89 32.41 38.07
N ASP A 20 25.14 32.50 38.45
CA ASP A 20 26.12 31.41 38.41
C ASP A 20 25.63 30.29 39.30
N ARG A 21 25.40 29.12 38.75
CA ARG A 21 25.31 27.86 39.50
C ARG A 21 26.42 26.91 39.03
N PRO A 22 27.13 26.27 39.94
CA PRO A 22 28.27 25.44 39.61
C PRO A 22 27.88 24.16 38.88
N HIS A 23 28.67 23.87 37.82
CA HIS A 23 28.70 22.59 37.13
C HIS A 23 28.93 21.42 38.11
N ARG A 24 27.91 20.60 38.29
CA ARG A 24 28.12 19.23 38.80
C ARG A 24 28.39 18.34 37.58
N GLN A 25 29.62 17.96 37.42
CA GLN A 25 30.03 16.84 36.60
C GLN A 25 29.57 15.56 37.27
N GLY A 26 28.44 15.02 36.80
CA GLY A 26 28.01 13.65 37.07
C GLY A 26 28.34 12.79 35.88
N GLN A 27 29.48 12.15 35.89
CA GLN A 27 29.77 11.05 35.00
C GLN A 27 28.88 9.86 35.40
N HIS A 28 27.74 9.69 34.72
CA HIS A 28 27.05 8.41 34.67
C HIS A 28 27.26 7.87 33.26
N GLY A 29 28.24 6.95 33.17
CA GLY A 29 28.39 6.06 32.05
C GLY A 29 27.10 5.23 31.90
N LEU A 30 26.22 5.62 30.98
CA LEU A 30 25.19 4.74 30.45
C LEU A 30 25.85 3.94 29.36
N GLU A 31 26.41 2.78 29.72
CA GLU A 31 26.62 1.72 28.75
C GLU A 31 25.25 1.36 28.17
N SER A 32 24.93 1.92 27.03
CA SER A 32 23.82 1.46 26.21
C SER A 32 24.18 0.08 25.68
N ALA A 33 23.84 -0.95 26.43
CA ALA A 33 23.77 -2.30 25.88
C ALA A 33 22.75 -2.24 24.74
N SER A 34 23.24 -2.14 23.52
CA SER A 34 22.49 -2.38 22.31
C SER A 34 22.03 -3.84 22.36
N GLN A 35 20.86 -4.06 22.97
CA GLN A 35 20.16 -5.33 22.85
C GLN A 35 19.77 -5.46 21.38
N ALA A 36 20.56 -6.22 20.64
CA ALA A 36 20.19 -6.67 19.30
C ALA A 36 18.80 -7.31 19.42
N LYS A 37 17.79 -6.66 18.82
CA LYS A 37 16.45 -7.24 18.73
C LYS A 37 16.61 -8.63 18.13
N PRO A 38 15.98 -9.67 18.70
CA PRO A 38 16.05 -11.00 18.16
C PRO A 38 15.61 -10.92 16.68
N THR A 39 16.49 -11.29 15.78
CA THR A 39 16.19 -11.36 14.35
C THR A 39 15.13 -12.42 14.18
N LEU A 40 13.91 -12.03 13.88
CA LEU A 40 12.80 -12.94 13.65
C LEU A 40 13.16 -13.76 12.40
N GLN A 41 13.54 -15.02 12.60
CA GLN A 41 13.86 -15.93 11.49
C GLN A 41 12.55 -16.51 10.93
N LEU A 42 11.81 -15.67 10.19
CA LEU A 42 10.62 -16.12 9.46
C LEU A 42 11.05 -16.82 8.16
N THR A 43 10.29 -17.82 7.78
CA THR A 43 10.45 -18.58 6.54
C THR A 43 9.22 -18.40 5.65
N ALA A 44 9.28 -18.80 4.39
CA ALA A 44 8.15 -18.77 3.47
C ALA A 44 6.91 -19.53 4.01
N LYS A 45 7.14 -20.58 4.81
CA LYS A 45 6.05 -21.36 5.43
C LYS A 45 5.24 -20.55 6.44
N ASP A 46 5.91 -19.62 7.14
CA ASP A 46 5.25 -18.79 8.14
C ASP A 46 4.28 -17.77 7.53
N PHE A 47 4.40 -17.52 6.22
CA PHE A 47 3.51 -16.64 5.46
C PHE A 47 2.41 -17.37 4.71
N LYS A 48 2.36 -18.70 4.78
CA LYS A 48 1.35 -19.52 4.14
C LYS A 48 0.18 -19.75 5.09
N SER A 49 -1.04 -19.37 4.68
CA SER A 49 -2.26 -19.67 5.44
C SER A 49 -2.67 -21.14 5.30
N ASP A 50 -3.61 -21.57 6.13
CA ASP A 50 -4.25 -22.89 6.08
C ASP A 50 -5.37 -22.98 5.04
N GLN A 51 -5.67 -21.88 4.33
CA GLN A 51 -6.76 -21.83 3.37
C GLN A 51 -6.40 -22.50 2.06
N GLU A 52 -7.34 -23.27 1.53
CA GLU A 52 -7.26 -23.85 0.19
C GLU A 52 -7.28 -22.75 -0.87
N VAL A 53 -6.27 -22.74 -1.74
CA VAL A 53 -6.18 -21.76 -2.83
C VAL A 53 -7.16 -22.12 -3.95
N ARG A 54 -8.09 -21.22 -4.27
CA ARG A 54 -9.21 -21.45 -5.19
C ARG A 54 -9.15 -20.56 -6.42
N TRP A 55 -8.03 -20.56 -7.12
CA TRP A 55 -7.91 -20.01 -8.46
C TRP A 55 -8.07 -21.11 -9.52
N CYS A 56 -8.21 -20.72 -10.78
CA CYS A 56 -8.30 -21.67 -11.88
C CYS A 56 -6.99 -22.46 -12.03
N PRO A 57 -7.03 -23.73 -12.43
CA PRO A 57 -5.84 -24.48 -12.73
C PRO A 57 -4.96 -23.76 -13.76
N GLY A 58 -3.66 -23.62 -13.48
CA GLY A 58 -2.71 -22.95 -14.36
C GLY A 58 -2.75 -21.41 -14.30
N CYS A 59 -3.51 -20.80 -13.39
CA CYS A 59 -3.56 -19.36 -13.19
C CYS A 59 -2.20 -18.83 -12.70
N GLY A 60 -1.75 -17.71 -13.26
CA GLY A 60 -0.50 -17.03 -12.84
C GLY A 60 -0.50 -16.55 -11.39
N ASP A 61 -1.67 -16.35 -10.80
CA ASP A 61 -1.82 -15.91 -9.40
C ASP A 61 -1.17 -16.89 -8.41
N TYR A 62 -1.11 -18.19 -8.73
CA TYR A 62 -0.38 -19.19 -7.93
C TYR A 62 1.12 -18.89 -7.86
N ALA A 63 1.72 -18.52 -8.99
CA ALA A 63 3.14 -18.20 -9.05
C ALA A 63 3.44 -16.91 -8.28
N ILE A 64 2.58 -15.91 -8.41
CA ILE A 64 2.72 -14.64 -7.69
C ILE A 64 2.59 -14.87 -6.18
N LEU A 65 1.61 -15.66 -5.74
CA LEU A 65 1.46 -16.00 -4.33
C LEU A 65 2.70 -16.70 -3.77
N ALA A 66 3.21 -17.69 -4.48
CA ALA A 66 4.41 -18.43 -4.06
C ALA A 66 5.64 -17.50 -3.98
N ALA A 67 5.82 -16.61 -4.97
CA ALA A 67 6.91 -15.65 -4.98
C ALA A 67 6.81 -14.66 -3.80
N MET A 68 5.61 -14.17 -3.51
CA MET A 68 5.39 -13.27 -2.37
C MET A 68 5.63 -13.96 -1.03
N GLN A 69 5.19 -15.20 -0.85
CA GLN A 69 5.45 -15.97 0.37
C GLN A 69 6.95 -16.20 0.58
N GLN A 70 7.71 -16.38 -0.49
CA GLN A 70 9.18 -16.49 -0.44
C GLN A 70 9.86 -15.16 -0.14
N PHE A 71 9.35 -14.08 -0.67
CA PHE A 71 9.91 -12.73 -0.52
C PHE A 71 9.65 -12.12 0.86
N MET A 72 8.51 -12.38 1.48
CA MET A 72 8.11 -11.73 2.74
C MET A 72 9.13 -11.86 3.89
N PRO A 73 9.81 -13.01 4.11
CA PRO A 73 10.85 -13.12 5.12
C PRO A 73 12.00 -12.15 4.95
N GLU A 74 12.37 -11.83 3.70
CA GLU A 74 13.48 -10.93 3.37
C GLU A 74 13.24 -9.49 3.82
N LEU A 75 11.97 -9.11 4.02
CA LEU A 75 11.61 -7.78 4.50
C LEU A 75 12.03 -7.54 5.96
N GLY A 76 12.26 -8.61 6.74
CA GLY A 76 12.58 -8.49 8.16
C GLY A 76 11.46 -7.84 9.00
N VAL A 77 10.23 -7.81 8.47
CA VAL A 77 9.06 -7.21 9.12
C VAL A 77 8.22 -8.32 9.76
N PRO A 78 7.86 -8.21 11.05
CA PRO A 78 6.96 -9.15 11.70
C PRO A 78 5.62 -9.26 10.96
N ARG A 79 5.04 -10.47 10.89
CA ARG A 79 3.76 -10.73 10.20
C ARG A 79 2.63 -9.83 10.71
N GLU A 80 2.65 -9.51 11.99
CA GLU A 80 1.67 -8.65 12.68
C GLU A 80 1.77 -7.18 12.24
N ARG A 81 2.81 -6.81 11.51
CA ARG A 81 2.98 -5.48 10.94
C ARG A 81 2.81 -5.43 9.43
N ILE A 82 2.44 -6.54 8.82
CA ILE A 82 2.15 -6.62 7.39
C ILE A 82 0.64 -6.73 7.21
N VAL A 83 0.08 -5.88 6.36
CA VAL A 83 -1.36 -5.86 6.08
C VAL A 83 -1.57 -5.85 4.57
N PHE A 84 -2.32 -6.83 4.06
CA PHE A 84 -2.79 -6.84 2.68
C PHE A 84 -4.21 -6.31 2.59
N VAL A 85 -4.42 -5.27 1.80
CA VAL A 85 -5.74 -4.71 1.49
C VAL A 85 -6.08 -5.04 0.05
N SER A 86 -7.19 -5.72 -0.18
CA SER A 86 -7.61 -6.09 -1.53
C SER A 86 -8.96 -5.49 -1.91
N GLY A 87 -9.15 -5.30 -3.22
CA GLY A 87 -10.43 -4.93 -3.80
C GLY A 87 -11.29 -6.16 -4.13
N ILE A 88 -11.78 -6.26 -5.37
CA ILE A 88 -12.63 -7.37 -5.84
C ILE A 88 -12.00 -7.99 -7.10
N GLY A 89 -12.20 -9.28 -7.27
CA GLY A 89 -11.73 -10.08 -8.39
C GLY A 89 -10.88 -11.26 -7.96
N CYS A 90 -10.26 -11.96 -8.91
CA CYS A 90 -9.44 -13.13 -8.62
C CYS A 90 -8.22 -12.78 -7.75
N ALA A 91 -7.51 -11.72 -8.09
CA ALA A 91 -6.38 -11.20 -7.33
C ALA A 91 -6.76 -10.84 -5.89
N ALA A 92 -7.99 -10.36 -5.67
CA ALA A 92 -8.47 -9.92 -4.37
C ALA A 92 -8.61 -11.05 -3.33
N ARG A 93 -8.50 -12.30 -3.74
CA ARG A 93 -8.44 -13.45 -2.83
C ARG A 93 -7.09 -13.59 -2.12
N PHE A 94 -6.08 -12.87 -2.57
CA PHE A 94 -4.72 -12.97 -2.07
C PHE A 94 -4.59 -12.87 -0.54
N PRO A 95 -5.28 -11.94 0.18
CA PRO A 95 -5.19 -11.85 1.63
C PRO A 95 -5.62 -13.13 2.37
N TYR A 96 -6.51 -13.95 1.80
CA TYR A 96 -6.92 -15.22 2.42
C TYR A 96 -5.79 -16.25 2.46
N TYR A 97 -4.83 -16.13 1.54
CA TYR A 97 -3.77 -17.11 1.34
C TYR A 97 -2.44 -16.69 1.98
N MET A 98 -2.42 -15.52 2.61
CA MET A 98 -1.27 -15.00 3.34
C MET A 98 -1.52 -15.06 4.86
N GLN A 99 -0.55 -15.56 5.60
CA GLN A 99 -0.58 -15.59 7.08
C GLN A 99 -0.11 -14.26 7.65
N THR A 100 -0.80 -13.19 7.30
CA THR A 100 -0.62 -11.80 7.75
C THR A 100 -1.97 -11.21 8.11
N TYR A 101 -2.02 -9.96 8.56
CA TYR A 101 -3.30 -9.27 8.57
C TYR A 101 -3.77 -9.00 7.14
N GLY A 102 -5.08 -9.07 6.95
CA GLY A 102 -5.72 -8.86 5.65
C GLY A 102 -7.04 -8.15 5.76
N MET A 103 -7.36 -7.39 4.73
CA MET A 103 -8.64 -6.69 4.60
C MET A 103 -9.14 -6.86 3.17
N HIS A 104 -10.28 -7.54 3.02
CA HIS A 104 -10.99 -7.65 1.75
C HIS A 104 -12.04 -6.55 1.68
N SER A 105 -11.94 -5.67 0.69
CA SER A 105 -12.73 -4.45 0.63
C SER A 105 -13.71 -4.42 -0.56
N ILE A 106 -14.19 -3.24 -0.92
CA ILE A 106 -15.14 -3.02 -2.00
C ILE A 106 -14.40 -2.80 -3.31
N HIS A 107 -15.03 -3.12 -4.43
CA HIS A 107 -14.50 -3.00 -5.79
C HIS A 107 -13.89 -1.63 -6.05
N GLY A 108 -12.61 -1.62 -6.40
CA GLY A 108 -11.82 -0.43 -6.71
C GLY A 108 -11.48 0.47 -5.51
N ARG A 109 -11.76 0.05 -4.27
CA ARG A 109 -11.57 0.90 -3.09
C ARG A 109 -10.34 0.58 -2.25
N ALA A 110 -9.64 -0.49 -2.57
CA ALA A 110 -8.45 -0.90 -1.83
C ALA A 110 -7.40 0.21 -1.69
N PRO A 111 -7.04 1.00 -2.74
CA PRO A 111 -6.09 2.09 -2.58
C PRO A 111 -6.55 3.19 -1.62
N ALA A 112 -7.85 3.50 -1.58
CA ALA A 112 -8.40 4.51 -0.67
C ALA A 112 -8.36 4.05 0.79
N ILE A 113 -8.78 2.80 1.04
CA ILE A 113 -8.78 2.21 2.39
C ILE A 113 -7.34 2.05 2.89
N ALA A 114 -6.45 1.54 2.05
CA ALA A 114 -5.04 1.40 2.36
C ALA A 114 -4.35 2.75 2.64
N THR A 115 -4.76 3.82 1.93
CA THR A 115 -4.29 5.19 2.21
C THR A 115 -4.67 5.62 3.63
N GLY A 116 -5.91 5.39 4.04
CA GLY A 116 -6.36 5.68 5.40
C GLY A 116 -5.59 4.89 6.45
N LEU A 117 -5.40 3.60 6.21
CA LEU A 117 -4.66 2.72 7.12
C LEU A 117 -3.19 3.16 7.24
N SER A 118 -2.50 3.38 6.13
CA SER A 118 -1.10 3.80 6.12
C SER A 118 -0.88 5.16 6.79
N SER A 119 -1.84 6.08 6.62
CA SER A 119 -1.77 7.41 7.24
C SER A 119 -2.03 7.37 8.75
N SER A 120 -2.89 6.47 9.22
CA SER A 120 -3.22 6.34 10.64
C SER A 120 -2.26 5.42 11.40
N ARG A 121 -1.60 4.47 10.72
CA ARG A 121 -0.68 3.49 11.28
C ARG A 121 0.60 3.40 10.45
N PRO A 122 1.50 4.39 10.58
CA PRO A 122 2.75 4.45 9.81
C PRO A 122 3.74 3.33 10.18
N ASP A 123 3.51 2.62 11.27
CA ASP A 123 4.28 1.46 11.73
C ASP A 123 3.96 0.18 10.94
N LEU A 124 2.88 0.18 10.13
CA LEU A 124 2.47 -0.97 9.35
C LEU A 124 3.08 -0.95 7.93
N SER A 125 3.46 -2.11 7.45
CA SER A 125 3.79 -2.34 6.04
C SER A 125 2.49 -2.68 5.29
N VAL A 126 1.92 -1.68 4.61
CA VAL A 126 0.61 -1.81 3.94
C VAL A 126 0.81 -2.12 2.46
N TRP A 127 0.15 -3.19 2.01
CA TRP A 127 0.18 -3.71 0.65
C TRP A 127 -1.23 -3.71 0.07
N VAL A 128 -1.38 -3.20 -1.13
CA VAL A 128 -2.63 -3.28 -1.91
C VAL A 128 -2.49 -4.40 -2.93
N VAL A 129 -3.48 -5.27 -3.00
CA VAL A 129 -3.59 -6.28 -4.06
C VAL A 129 -4.86 -6.00 -4.86
N THR A 130 -4.68 -5.80 -6.16
CA THR A 130 -5.77 -5.40 -7.05
C THR A 130 -5.54 -5.94 -8.46
N GLY A 131 -6.61 -6.23 -9.17
CA GLY A 131 -6.56 -6.57 -10.60
C GLY A 131 -6.65 -5.31 -11.47
N ASP A 132 -6.32 -5.45 -12.75
CA ASP A 132 -6.40 -4.38 -13.74
C ASP A 132 -7.82 -3.80 -13.85
N GLY A 133 -8.85 -4.65 -13.90
CA GLY A 133 -10.24 -4.21 -13.91
C GLY A 133 -10.66 -3.52 -12.61
N ASP A 134 -10.19 -3.98 -11.48
CA ASP A 134 -10.48 -3.40 -10.17
C ASP A 134 -9.82 -2.03 -10.00
N ALA A 135 -8.53 -1.94 -10.32
CA ALA A 135 -7.74 -0.73 -10.12
C ALA A 135 -7.98 0.36 -11.15
N LEU A 136 -8.08 0.00 -12.44
CA LEU A 136 -8.04 0.93 -13.57
C LEU A 136 -9.43 1.29 -14.11
N SER A 137 -10.48 0.56 -13.74
CA SER A 137 -11.86 0.90 -14.05
C SER A 137 -12.45 1.73 -12.90
N ILE A 138 -13.31 1.13 -12.10
CA ILE A 138 -13.98 1.84 -10.97
C ILE A 138 -13.00 2.37 -9.93
N GLY A 139 -11.82 1.76 -9.81
CA GLY A 139 -10.75 2.15 -8.88
C GLY A 139 -9.84 3.26 -9.38
N GLY A 140 -9.90 3.65 -10.67
CA GLY A 140 -8.92 4.55 -11.30
C GLY A 140 -8.69 5.86 -10.56
N ASN A 141 -9.76 6.49 -10.11
CA ASN A 141 -9.67 7.72 -9.30
C ASN A 141 -8.86 7.51 -8.00
N HIS A 142 -9.10 6.42 -7.28
CA HIS A 142 -8.42 6.14 -6.01
C HIS A 142 -6.96 5.75 -6.21
N LEU A 143 -6.68 5.00 -7.28
CA LEU A 143 -5.31 4.64 -7.65
C LEU A 143 -4.50 5.89 -8.00
N ILE A 144 -4.99 6.73 -8.92
CA ILE A 144 -4.31 7.95 -9.35
C ILE A 144 -4.03 8.88 -8.16
N HIS A 145 -4.99 9.04 -7.26
CA HIS A 145 -4.81 9.90 -6.10
C HIS A 145 -3.86 9.33 -5.04
N ALA A 146 -3.79 8.01 -4.89
CA ALA A 146 -2.79 7.37 -4.03
C ALA A 146 -1.38 7.57 -4.60
N LEU A 147 -1.20 7.37 -5.90
CA LEU A 147 0.07 7.59 -6.61
C LEU A 147 0.49 9.06 -6.56
N ARG A 148 -0.41 9.99 -6.90
CA ARG A 148 -0.14 11.43 -6.88
C ARG A 148 0.31 11.94 -5.51
N ARG A 149 -0.24 11.38 -4.42
CA ARG A 149 0.13 11.74 -3.05
C ARG A 149 1.36 11.01 -2.54
N ASN A 150 1.89 10.10 -3.33
CA ASN A 150 3.01 9.24 -2.96
C ASN A 150 2.84 8.60 -1.57
N VAL A 151 1.64 8.05 -1.34
CA VAL A 151 1.32 7.40 -0.07
C VAL A 151 2.25 6.20 0.12
N ASN A 152 2.69 5.96 1.35
CA ASN A 152 3.57 4.82 1.66
C ASN A 152 2.80 3.49 1.55
N LEU A 153 2.54 3.08 0.32
CA LEU A 153 1.87 1.84 -0.07
C LEU A 153 2.74 1.05 -1.03
N LYS A 154 2.59 -0.26 -0.99
CA LYS A 154 3.10 -1.18 -2.01
C LYS A 154 1.88 -1.71 -2.76
N ILE A 155 1.80 -1.47 -4.07
CA ILE A 155 0.65 -1.84 -4.87
C ILE A 155 1.04 -2.96 -5.83
N LEU A 156 0.43 -4.12 -5.65
CA LEU A 156 0.55 -5.27 -6.54
C LEU A 156 -0.63 -5.25 -7.51
N LEU A 157 -0.36 -4.82 -8.74
CA LEU A 157 -1.34 -4.79 -9.82
C LEU A 157 -1.23 -6.08 -10.64
N PHE A 158 -2.22 -6.96 -10.52
CA PHE A 158 -2.32 -8.21 -11.27
C PHE A 158 -3.00 -7.93 -12.61
N ASN A 159 -2.22 -7.82 -13.66
CA ASN A 159 -2.72 -7.49 -15.00
C ASN A 159 -2.88 -8.74 -15.85
N ASN A 160 -4.08 -9.29 -15.91
CA ASN A 160 -4.44 -10.41 -16.75
C ASN A 160 -5.28 -10.03 -17.99
N ARG A 161 -5.54 -8.73 -18.19
CA ARG A 161 -6.30 -8.15 -19.32
C ARG A 161 -7.73 -8.68 -19.45
N ILE A 162 -8.37 -9.03 -18.35
CA ILE A 162 -9.74 -9.55 -18.37
C ILE A 162 -10.37 -9.49 -16.97
N TYR A 163 -11.70 -9.31 -16.90
CA TYR A 163 -12.46 -9.61 -15.68
C TYR A 163 -12.69 -11.12 -15.60
N GLY A 164 -11.74 -11.84 -14.97
CA GLY A 164 -11.77 -13.30 -14.88
C GLY A 164 -12.89 -13.83 -13.97
N LEU A 165 -13.09 -13.23 -12.80
CA LEU A 165 -14.07 -13.66 -11.81
C LEU A 165 -15.49 -13.65 -12.36
N THR A 166 -15.84 -12.69 -13.20
CA THR A 166 -17.16 -12.51 -13.83
C THR A 166 -17.28 -13.20 -15.19
N LYS A 167 -16.35 -14.10 -15.51
CA LYS A 167 -16.35 -15.00 -16.67
C LYS A 167 -16.00 -14.34 -18.00
N GLY A 168 -15.18 -13.26 -17.99
CA GLY A 168 -14.43 -12.89 -19.18
C GLY A 168 -14.87 -11.65 -19.91
N GLN A 169 -15.35 -10.61 -19.22
CA GLN A 169 -15.52 -9.29 -19.81
C GLN A 169 -14.15 -8.65 -20.11
N TYR A 170 -14.07 -7.79 -21.11
CA TYR A 170 -12.85 -7.02 -21.35
C TYR A 170 -12.57 -6.06 -20.18
N SER A 171 -11.32 -5.87 -19.89
CA SER A 171 -10.83 -4.96 -18.83
C SER A 171 -10.21 -3.71 -19.44
N PRO A 172 -9.88 -2.69 -18.65
CA PRO A 172 -9.23 -1.48 -19.18
C PRO A 172 -7.89 -1.72 -19.88
N THR A 173 -7.25 -2.87 -19.66
CA THR A 173 -5.98 -3.24 -20.31
C THR A 173 -6.13 -4.27 -21.43
N SER A 174 -7.36 -4.68 -21.74
CA SER A 174 -7.64 -5.59 -22.87
C SER A 174 -7.30 -4.94 -24.19
N GLU A 175 -6.94 -5.75 -25.18
CA GLU A 175 -6.64 -5.30 -26.53
C GLU A 175 -7.86 -4.63 -27.18
N LEU A 176 -7.61 -3.63 -28.02
CA LEU A 176 -8.63 -3.03 -28.88
C LEU A 176 -9.29 -4.12 -29.74
N GLY A 177 -10.60 -4.09 -29.85
CA GLY A 177 -11.36 -5.08 -30.61
C GLY A 177 -11.58 -6.41 -29.88
N LYS A 178 -11.28 -6.51 -28.58
CA LYS A 178 -11.50 -7.73 -27.81
C LYS A 178 -12.95 -8.18 -27.84
N VAL A 179 -13.19 -9.33 -28.43
CA VAL A 179 -14.52 -9.96 -28.48
C VAL A 179 -14.78 -10.72 -27.20
N THR A 180 -15.89 -10.42 -26.54
CA THR A 180 -16.36 -11.10 -25.34
C THR A 180 -17.88 -11.27 -25.39
N LYS A 181 -18.47 -11.98 -24.42
CA LYS A 181 -19.94 -12.13 -24.35
C LYS A 181 -20.67 -10.79 -24.20
N SER A 182 -20.06 -9.83 -23.52
CA SER A 182 -20.61 -8.47 -23.33
C SER A 182 -20.25 -7.50 -24.45
N THR A 183 -19.28 -7.82 -25.28
CA THR A 183 -18.84 -7.02 -26.42
C THR A 183 -18.68 -7.88 -27.66
N PRO A 184 -19.81 -8.40 -28.24
CA PRO A 184 -19.74 -9.35 -29.35
C PRO A 184 -19.18 -8.74 -30.65
N MET A 185 -19.22 -7.40 -30.78
CA MET A 185 -18.64 -6.67 -31.91
C MET A 185 -17.20 -6.21 -31.65
N GLY A 186 -16.59 -6.59 -30.52
CA GLY A 186 -15.29 -6.13 -30.10
C GLY A 186 -15.34 -4.88 -29.21
N SER A 187 -14.31 -4.71 -28.38
CA SER A 187 -14.15 -3.50 -27.54
C SER A 187 -13.72 -2.31 -28.39
N LEU A 188 -14.24 -1.12 -28.06
CA LEU A 188 -13.91 0.15 -28.74
C LEU A 188 -12.84 0.96 -28.00
N ASP A 189 -12.58 0.62 -26.73
CA ASP A 189 -11.66 1.37 -25.89
C ASP A 189 -10.21 0.98 -26.17
N TYR A 190 -9.33 1.98 -26.17
CA TYR A 190 -7.90 1.75 -26.21
C TYR A 190 -7.40 1.27 -24.84
N PRO A 191 -6.48 0.29 -24.80
CA PRO A 191 -5.98 -0.24 -23.55
C PRO A 191 -5.17 0.79 -22.77
N PHE A 192 -5.40 0.85 -21.46
CA PHE A 192 -4.53 1.55 -20.54
C PHE A 192 -3.14 0.89 -20.50
N ASN A 193 -2.11 1.74 -20.42
CA ASN A 193 -0.77 1.30 -20.05
C ASN A 193 -0.55 1.65 -18.56
N PRO A 194 -0.61 0.68 -17.65
CA PRO A 194 -0.49 0.97 -16.21
C PRO A 194 0.89 1.48 -15.80
N LEU A 195 1.91 1.33 -16.66
CA LEU A 195 3.25 1.86 -16.41
C LEU A 195 3.40 3.35 -16.78
N SER A 196 2.40 3.91 -17.45
CA SER A 196 2.40 5.32 -17.90
C SER A 196 1.50 6.21 -17.03
N ILE A 197 0.87 5.66 -15.99
CA ILE A 197 0.06 6.35 -15.00
C ILE A 197 0.95 6.73 -13.81
#